data_e0273d4dca5974f0303b186802f82724
#
_entry.id   e0273d4dca5974f0303b186802f82724
#
_cell.length_a   1.000
_cell.length_b   1.000
_cell.length_c   1.000
_cell.angle_alpha   90.00
_cell.angle_beta   90.00
_cell.angle_gamma   90.00
#
_symmetry.space_group_name_H-M   'P 1'
#
loop_
_entity.id
_entity.type
_entity.pdbx_description
1 polymer ?
#
loop_
_entity_poly.entity_id
_entity_poly.type
_entity_poly.pdbx_seq_one_letter_code
_entity_poly.pdbx_strand_id
1 'polypeptide(L)'
;MIVQNAVTCLNCGDFIYSAHRHHYNQCTCGTIAVDGGQEYLRRVGALDACVEMSWSLPDDVYRDCAEAAENATKTGRNKFGIANAVMRVLRERDHIIAEGEQRVLAKNDSLDEIMVVEADGTINRYKKVTDND
;
A
#
# COMPACT_ATOMS: atom_id res chain seq x y z
N MET A 1 -6.42 -9.77 0.93
CA MET A 1 -4.93 -9.85 1.10
C MET A 1 -4.37 -8.48 1.42
N ILE A 2 -3.62 -8.39 2.50
CA ILE A 2 -2.92 -7.16 2.86
C ILE A 2 -1.82 -6.90 1.84
N VAL A 3 -1.86 -5.74 1.17
CA VAL A 3 -0.81 -5.34 0.23
C VAL A 3 0.27 -4.57 0.96
N GLN A 4 -0.13 -3.68 1.86
CA GLN A 4 0.79 -2.90 2.66
C GLN A 4 0.36 -2.88 4.11
N ASN A 5 1.30 -3.12 5.00
CA ASN A 5 1.15 -3.04 6.44
C ASN A 5 2.07 -1.95 6.95
N ALA A 6 1.53 -0.76 7.17
CA ALA A 6 2.32 0.45 7.43
C ALA A 6 1.56 1.49 8.23
N VAL A 7 2.31 2.38 8.87
CA VAL A 7 1.78 3.57 9.54
C VAL A 7 2.74 4.74 9.36
N THR A 8 2.24 5.95 9.54
CA THR A 8 3.07 7.14 9.72
C THR A 8 2.96 7.59 11.18
N CYS A 9 4.09 7.72 11.85
CA CYS A 9 4.12 8.23 13.22
C CYS A 9 3.93 9.74 13.21
N LEU A 10 2.93 10.23 13.95
CA LEU A 10 2.67 11.68 14.03
C LEU A 10 3.70 12.40 14.91
N ASN A 11 4.39 11.67 15.78
CA ASN A 11 5.36 12.24 16.68
C ASN A 11 6.72 12.51 16.04
N CYS A 12 7.25 11.54 15.26
CA CYS A 12 8.54 11.69 14.59
C CYS A 12 8.45 11.81 13.08
N GLY A 13 7.27 11.62 12.49
CA GLY A 13 7.06 11.71 11.05
C GLY A 13 7.52 10.48 10.26
N ASP A 14 8.03 9.45 10.91
CA ASP A 14 8.50 8.25 10.21
C ASP A 14 7.34 7.50 9.56
N PHE A 15 7.56 7.07 8.32
CA PHE A 15 6.75 6.06 7.67
C PHE A 15 7.43 4.72 7.88
N ILE A 16 6.74 3.80 8.57
CA ILE A 16 7.27 2.47 8.86
C ILE A 16 6.34 1.39 8.30
N TYR A 17 6.92 0.27 7.89
CA TYR A 17 6.16 -0.84 7.34
C TYR A 17 6.69 -2.18 7.83
N SER A 18 5.82 -3.18 7.84
CA SER A 18 6.16 -4.58 8.10
C SER A 18 6.09 -5.36 6.78
N ALA A 19 7.24 -5.86 6.33
CA ALA A 19 7.38 -6.49 5.02
C ALA A 19 7.02 -7.98 5.02
N HIS A 20 7.18 -8.65 6.16
CA HIS A 20 6.91 -10.09 6.29
C HIS A 20 6.40 -10.41 7.69
N ARG A 21 5.90 -11.62 7.90
CA ARG A 21 5.14 -12.02 9.08
C ARG A 21 5.75 -11.62 10.41
N HIS A 22 7.05 -11.81 10.57
CA HIS A 22 7.75 -11.53 11.84
C HIS A 22 8.59 -10.26 11.78
N HIS A 23 8.32 -9.39 10.83
CA HIS A 23 9.03 -8.12 10.71
C HIS A 23 8.40 -7.09 11.67
N TYR A 24 8.92 -7.05 12.88
CA TYR A 24 8.60 -6.02 13.87
C TYR A 24 9.43 -4.79 13.56
N ASN A 25 8.79 -3.67 13.24
CA ASN A 25 9.46 -2.44 12.88
C ASN A 25 8.93 -1.29 13.71
N GLN A 26 9.83 -0.60 14.41
CA GLN A 26 9.50 0.51 15.32
C GLN A 26 9.98 1.83 14.74
N CYS A 27 9.22 2.91 14.93
CA CYS A 27 9.63 4.23 14.47
C CYS A 27 10.81 4.75 15.30
N THR A 28 11.49 5.77 14.77
CA THR A 28 12.69 6.33 15.39
C THR A 28 12.45 6.80 16.83
N CYS A 29 11.29 7.39 17.12
CA CYS A 29 10.99 7.89 18.47
C CYS A 29 10.45 6.81 19.42
N GLY A 30 10.21 5.58 18.93
CA GLY A 30 9.70 4.48 19.74
C GLY A 30 8.22 4.55 20.10
N THR A 31 7.48 5.49 19.54
CA THR A 31 6.06 5.70 19.88
C THR A 31 5.16 4.59 19.36
N ILE A 32 5.44 4.07 18.17
CA ILE A 32 4.62 3.07 17.48
C ILE A 32 5.50 2.03 16.77
N ALA A 33 5.02 0.81 16.71
CA ALA A 33 5.62 -0.26 15.93
C ALA A 33 4.56 -1.01 15.14
N VAL A 34 4.97 -1.59 14.02
CA VAL A 34 4.14 -2.41 13.15
C VAL A 34 4.72 -3.82 13.06
N ASP A 35 3.85 -4.80 12.89
CA ASP A 35 4.24 -6.21 12.82
C ASP A 35 3.17 -6.99 12.03
N GLY A 36 3.51 -8.18 11.54
CA GLY A 36 2.57 -9.08 10.90
C GLY A 36 2.69 -9.20 9.39
N GLY A 37 3.44 -8.32 8.72
CA GLY A 37 3.63 -8.36 7.28
C GLY A 37 2.30 -8.36 6.53
N GLN A 38 2.17 -9.27 5.57
CA GLN A 38 0.95 -9.42 4.77
C GLN A 38 -0.08 -10.37 5.39
N GLU A 39 0.18 -10.90 6.58
CA GLU A 39 -0.70 -11.88 7.20
C GLU A 39 -1.68 -11.26 8.20
N TYR A 40 -1.23 -10.29 8.98
CA TYR A 40 -2.07 -9.57 9.94
C TYR A 40 -1.52 -8.19 10.25
N LEU A 41 -2.40 -7.31 10.72
CA LEU A 41 -2.01 -5.98 11.14
C LEU A 41 -1.87 -5.96 12.66
N ARG A 42 -0.63 -5.88 13.14
CA ARG A 42 -0.35 -5.71 14.57
C ARG A 42 0.29 -4.36 14.81
N ARG A 43 -0.21 -3.68 15.84
CA ARG A 43 0.28 -2.38 16.27
C ARG A 43 0.67 -2.44 17.73
N VAL A 44 1.84 -1.88 18.05
CA VAL A 44 2.33 -1.81 19.43
C VAL A 44 2.70 -0.36 19.73
N GLY A 45 2.12 0.20 20.78
CA GLY A 45 2.39 1.56 21.22
C GLY A 45 1.16 2.47 21.21
N ALA A 46 1.38 3.75 20.98
CA ALA A 46 0.34 4.77 21.03
C ALA A 46 -0.42 4.84 19.70
N LEU A 47 -1.53 4.11 19.60
CA LEU A 47 -2.33 4.02 18.37
C LEU A 47 -2.90 5.37 17.91
N ASP A 48 -3.19 6.27 18.85
CA ASP A 48 -3.70 7.60 18.56
C ASP A 48 -2.62 8.56 18.04
N ALA A 49 -1.36 8.17 18.15
CA ALA A 49 -0.22 8.96 17.66
C ALA A 49 0.27 8.53 16.28
N CYS A 50 -0.51 7.78 15.55
CA CYS A 50 -0.13 7.35 14.18
C CYS A 50 -1.31 7.44 13.23
N VAL A 51 -0.98 7.49 11.94
CA VAL A 51 -1.95 7.41 10.84
C VAL A 51 -1.78 6.05 10.18
N GLU A 52 -2.86 5.28 10.09
CA GLU A 52 -2.85 4.00 9.43
C GLU A 52 -2.67 4.17 7.92
N MET A 53 -1.65 3.52 7.36
CA MET A 53 -1.29 3.60 5.94
C MET A 53 -1.41 2.25 5.25
N SER A 54 -2.04 1.27 5.89
CA SER A 54 -2.23 -0.06 5.32
C SER A 54 -3.36 -0.08 4.31
N TRP A 55 -3.26 -0.96 3.33
CA TRP A 55 -4.33 -1.22 2.40
C TRP A 55 -4.28 -2.67 1.92
N SER A 56 -5.41 -3.14 1.39
CA SER A 56 -5.57 -4.53 0.98
C SER A 56 -6.34 -4.62 -0.33
N LEU A 57 -6.25 -5.80 -0.94
CA LEU A 57 -6.99 -6.16 -2.15
C LEU A 57 -7.73 -7.48 -1.90
N PRO A 58 -8.82 -7.76 -2.64
CA PRO A 58 -9.39 -9.11 -2.66
C PRO A 58 -8.33 -10.12 -3.08
N ASP A 59 -8.43 -11.34 -2.56
CA ASP A 59 -7.40 -12.37 -2.79
C ASP A 59 -7.22 -12.70 -4.26
N ASP A 60 -8.30 -12.75 -5.03
CA ASP A 60 -8.24 -13.03 -6.47
C ASP A 60 -7.55 -11.90 -7.24
N VAL A 61 -7.82 -10.66 -6.90
CA VAL A 61 -7.18 -9.49 -7.53
C VAL A 61 -5.70 -9.46 -7.19
N TYR A 62 -5.36 -9.69 -5.92
CA TYR A 62 -3.96 -9.75 -5.49
C TYR A 62 -3.20 -10.83 -6.26
N ARG A 63 -3.79 -12.03 -6.38
CA ARG A 63 -3.18 -13.14 -7.10
C ARG A 63 -2.92 -12.78 -8.57
N ASP A 64 -3.86 -12.16 -9.23
CA ASP A 64 -3.71 -11.74 -10.62
C ASP A 64 -2.62 -10.68 -10.77
N CYS A 65 -2.52 -9.76 -9.82
CA CYS A 65 -1.44 -8.76 -9.80
C CYS A 65 -0.08 -9.43 -9.60
N ALA A 66 0.03 -10.37 -8.68
CA ALA A 66 1.28 -11.09 -8.42
C ALA A 66 1.73 -11.90 -9.64
N GLU A 67 0.79 -12.56 -10.32
CA GLU A 67 1.06 -13.32 -11.54
C GLU A 67 1.53 -12.38 -12.68
N ALA A 68 0.88 -11.24 -12.84
CA ALA A 68 1.29 -10.26 -13.84
C ALA A 68 2.70 -9.73 -13.57
N ALA A 69 3.03 -9.46 -12.31
CA ALA A 69 4.36 -9.01 -11.92
C ALA A 69 5.42 -10.09 -12.18
N GLU A 70 5.11 -11.35 -11.85
CA GLU A 70 6.02 -12.48 -12.09
C GLU A 70 6.27 -12.67 -13.58
N ASN A 71 5.23 -12.66 -14.40
CA ASN A 71 5.36 -12.81 -15.85
C ASN A 71 6.18 -11.68 -16.47
N ALA A 72 5.96 -10.45 -16.03
CA ALA A 72 6.74 -9.29 -16.48
C ALA A 72 8.21 -9.42 -16.10
N THR A 73 8.51 -9.94 -14.91
CA THR A 73 9.88 -10.21 -14.47
C THR A 73 10.54 -11.28 -15.33
N LYS A 74 9.83 -12.37 -15.61
CA LYS A 74 10.34 -13.47 -16.45
C LYS A 74 10.63 -13.05 -17.89
N THR A 75 9.90 -12.06 -18.41
CA THR A 75 10.13 -11.53 -19.75
C THR A 75 11.19 -10.43 -19.78
N GLY A 76 11.87 -10.20 -18.68
CA GLY A 76 12.99 -9.25 -18.61
C GLY A 76 12.59 -7.79 -18.54
N ARG A 77 11.35 -7.48 -18.18
CA ARG A 77 10.90 -6.09 -18.03
C ARG A 77 11.55 -5.45 -16.80
N ASN A 78 11.82 -4.15 -16.91
CA ASN A 78 12.33 -3.37 -15.77
C ASN A 78 11.20 -3.05 -14.78
N LYS A 79 11.55 -2.34 -13.69
CA LYS A 79 10.57 -1.99 -12.64
C LYS A 79 9.34 -1.24 -13.17
N PHE A 80 9.52 -0.41 -14.19
CA PHE A 80 8.39 0.33 -14.80
C PHE A 80 7.47 -0.58 -15.59
N GLY A 81 8.04 -1.54 -16.33
CA GLY A 81 7.26 -2.54 -17.04
C GLY A 81 6.49 -3.46 -16.11
N ILE A 82 7.09 -3.85 -15.00
CA ILE A 82 6.43 -4.64 -13.95
C ILE A 82 5.26 -3.85 -13.34
N ALA A 83 5.51 -2.58 -12.98
CA ALA A 83 4.47 -1.71 -12.42
C ALA A 83 3.30 -1.54 -13.41
N ASN A 84 3.58 -1.33 -14.68
CA ASN A 84 2.55 -1.20 -15.71
C ASN A 84 1.71 -2.47 -15.86
N ALA A 85 2.33 -3.65 -15.75
CA ALA A 85 1.63 -4.92 -15.81
C ALA A 85 0.64 -5.07 -14.64
N VAL A 86 1.08 -4.71 -13.43
CA VAL A 86 0.22 -4.73 -12.24
C VAL A 86 -0.92 -3.70 -12.38
N MET A 87 -0.61 -2.50 -12.82
CA MET A 87 -1.62 -1.44 -12.99
C MET A 87 -2.67 -1.81 -14.02
N ARG A 88 -2.31 -2.57 -15.05
CA ARG A 88 -3.27 -3.07 -16.03
C ARG A 88 -4.30 -3.98 -15.37
N VAL A 89 -3.86 -4.91 -14.52
CA VAL A 89 -4.77 -5.80 -13.77
C VAL A 89 -5.70 -4.99 -12.88
N LEU A 90 -5.17 -4.02 -12.14
CA LEU A 90 -5.98 -3.18 -11.26
C LEU A 90 -7.04 -2.40 -12.04
N ARG A 91 -6.68 -1.90 -13.23
CA ARG A 91 -7.61 -1.19 -14.11
C ARG A 91 -8.73 -2.10 -14.59
N GLU A 92 -8.40 -3.31 -15.03
CA GLU A 92 -9.37 -4.29 -15.51
C GLU A 92 -10.33 -4.75 -14.42
N ARG A 93 -9.91 -4.64 -13.16
CA ARG A 93 -10.71 -5.03 -11.99
C ARG A 93 -11.33 -3.83 -11.27
N ASP A 94 -11.34 -2.65 -11.91
CA ASP A 94 -11.93 -1.41 -11.38
C ASP A 94 -11.31 -0.91 -10.07
N HIS A 95 -10.05 -1.24 -9.82
CA HIS A 95 -9.31 -0.71 -8.67
C HIS A 95 -8.52 0.56 -9.00
N ILE A 96 -8.46 0.95 -10.27
CA ILE A 96 -7.95 2.25 -10.70
C ILE A 96 -9.12 3.12 -11.07
N ILE A 97 -9.30 4.22 -10.37
CA ILE A 97 -10.45 5.10 -10.52
C ILE A 97 -10.19 6.33 -11.39
N ALA A 98 -8.92 6.65 -11.62
CA ALA A 98 -8.56 7.76 -12.50
C ALA A 98 -7.10 7.64 -12.95
N GLU A 99 -6.85 8.06 -14.19
CA GLU A 99 -5.52 8.29 -14.73
C GLU A 99 -5.49 9.71 -15.26
N GLY A 100 -4.58 10.53 -14.75
CA GLY A 100 -4.35 11.87 -15.23
C GLY A 100 -2.96 11.98 -15.84
N GLU A 101 -2.50 13.18 -16.08
CA GLU A 101 -1.16 13.44 -16.59
C GLU A 101 -0.11 12.82 -15.65
N GLN A 102 0.33 11.60 -15.99
CA GLN A 102 1.37 10.88 -15.26
C GLN A 102 1.00 10.52 -13.82
N ARG A 103 -0.29 10.46 -13.50
CA ARG A 103 -0.79 10.01 -12.19
C ARG A 103 -1.81 8.91 -12.37
N VAL A 104 -1.74 7.92 -11.50
CA VAL A 104 -2.71 6.82 -11.45
C VAL A 104 -3.28 6.76 -10.06
N LEU A 105 -4.60 6.69 -9.97
CA LEU A 105 -5.32 6.56 -8.71
C LEU A 105 -5.89 5.15 -8.60
N ALA A 106 -5.55 4.46 -7.53
CA ALA A 106 -6.11 3.17 -7.19
C ALA A 106 -6.80 3.26 -5.83
N LYS A 107 -7.83 2.45 -5.64
CA LYS A 107 -8.62 2.43 -4.41
C LYS A 107 -8.69 1.02 -3.85
N ASN A 108 -8.92 0.90 -2.54
CA ASN A 108 -9.29 -0.37 -1.94
C ASN A 108 -10.81 -0.59 -2.03
N ASP A 109 -11.28 -1.79 -1.67
CA ASP A 109 -12.69 -2.16 -1.80
C ASP A 109 -13.64 -1.31 -0.95
N SER A 110 -13.16 -0.80 0.18
CA SER A 110 -13.96 0.03 1.07
C SER A 110 -13.99 1.50 0.67
N LEU A 111 -13.15 1.90 -0.29
CA LEU A 111 -12.93 3.29 -0.68
C LEU A 111 -12.37 4.17 0.45
N ASP A 112 -11.83 3.55 1.51
CA ASP A 112 -11.27 4.30 2.64
C ASP A 112 -9.86 4.80 2.36
N GLU A 113 -9.20 4.19 1.39
CA GLU A 113 -7.84 4.56 0.99
C GLU A 113 -7.73 4.75 -0.51
N ILE A 114 -6.91 5.71 -0.87
CA ILE A 114 -6.58 6.00 -2.26
C ILE A 114 -5.06 5.96 -2.40
N MET A 115 -4.59 5.19 -3.37
CA MET A 115 -3.18 5.17 -3.75
C MET A 115 -2.99 6.02 -5.00
N VAL A 116 -2.08 6.96 -4.93
CA VAL A 116 -1.73 7.82 -6.08
C VAL A 116 -0.29 7.51 -6.47
N VAL A 117 -0.10 7.09 -7.73
CA VAL A 117 1.23 6.86 -8.30
C VAL A 117 1.57 8.08 -9.15
N GLU A 118 2.61 8.80 -8.73
CA GLU A 118 3.09 9.97 -9.45
C GLU A 118 3.99 9.58 -10.63
N ALA A 119 4.27 10.55 -11.49
CA ALA A 119 5.08 10.34 -12.69
C ALA A 119 6.48 9.79 -12.41
N ASP A 120 7.08 10.21 -11.32
CA ASP A 120 8.43 9.81 -10.91
C ASP A 120 8.46 8.44 -10.22
N GLY A 121 7.31 7.77 -10.11
CA GLY A 121 7.18 6.49 -9.42
C GLY A 121 6.91 6.62 -7.93
N THR A 122 6.84 7.83 -7.40
CA THR A 122 6.47 8.05 -5.99
C THR A 122 5.05 7.58 -5.75
N ILE A 123 4.83 6.85 -4.66
CA ILE A 123 3.51 6.35 -4.28
C ILE A 123 3.06 7.09 -3.04
N ASN A 124 1.94 7.80 -3.16
CA ASN A 124 1.30 8.47 -2.03
C ASN A 124 0.00 7.74 -1.70
N ARG A 125 -0.25 7.54 -0.42
CA ARG A 125 -1.46 6.88 0.07
C ARG A 125 -2.23 7.85 0.94
N TYR A 126 -3.52 7.97 0.67
CA TYR A 126 -4.40 8.87 1.39
C TYR A 126 -5.52 8.05 2.00
N LYS A 127 -5.70 8.21 3.30
CA LYS A 127 -6.80 7.58 4.01
C LYS A 127 -7.96 8.57 4.09
N LYS A 128 -9.18 8.06 3.90
CA LYS A 128 -10.37 8.87 4.04
C LYS A 128 -10.46 9.43 5.46
N VAL A 129 -10.61 10.74 5.55
CA VAL A 129 -10.89 11.41 6.83
C VAL A 129 -12.39 11.42 7.02
N THR A 130 -12.86 10.92 8.15
CA THR A 130 -14.27 10.98 8.51
C THR A 130 -14.57 12.30 9.21
N ASP A 131 -15.82 12.74 9.14
CA ASP A 131 -16.24 14.02 9.75
C ASP A 131 -16.09 14.04 11.26
N ASN A 132 -15.85 12.90 11.87
CA ASN A 132 -15.68 12.75 13.32
C ASN A 132 -14.22 12.68 13.76
N ASP A 133 -13.31 12.78 12.84
CA ASP A 133 -11.86 12.66 13.12
C ASP A 133 -11.21 13.99 13.43
#